data_ba3a7343b3bbea2a470decd63dc62b46
#
_entry.id   ba3a7343b3bbea2a470decd63dc62b46
#
_cell.length_a   1.000
_cell.length_b   1.000
_cell.length_c   1.000
_cell.angle_alpha   90.00
_cell.angle_beta   90.00
_cell.angle_gamma   90.00
#
_symmetry.space_group_name_H-M   'P 1'
#
loop_
_entity.id
_entity.type
_entity.pdbx_description
1 polymer ?
#
loop_
_entity_poly.entity_id
_entity_poly.type
_entity_poly.pdbx_seq_one_letter_code
_entity_poly.pdbx_strand_id
1 'polypeptide(L)'
;MRFLTKFFAPVLALVAIFACGPAVFAQAAESGGRVVLVLPFNNHSGDASLNWIGDSFPDTLNKRLTSAGFLTISHDDRQFAYDHLGLPTDFRPTRATTIRIAEQLDANYVILGSYSVVPGPGGTAGSGGGAANSKITIQAKVLSIDALRMSAPINDSAELMRLFDAENAIAWKIAGVMDPHFSASEQTFLGASDAVPLPAFEDYIRGINANGDERLKRLKNAVSQAPNYPGALLELGKEQYAERDFDAAATTLAKVPKTDRLALEANFYLGLAEFNSANYAGAQAAFKFVASRLPLPEVVNNEAVAVSRQGKDSVDLFRKASDADPSDEDYHYNLAIAMFRRGDTAGATREVDAALKLKASDNEAGELLAQLKKVPAGTKLNADKDNGFSPLERIRRNYSETGFRQAAFQLEQVRATRLAMLPADQRATEYTQLGREYLSEGLLPEAETQFQDALKASPNSADAHAGMAQLREASGDPNGARDEAKTSLIMKPNVVALLVLARLDLADKKLGESAQEITQALQLDPKNASAIALKLVVQQRGQTVR
;
A
#
# COMPACT_ATOMS: atom_id res chain seq x y z
N MET A 1 53.25 31.29 -23.44
CA MET A 1 52.14 31.30 -24.40
C MET A 1 52.00 29.87 -24.96
N ARG A 2 51.22 29.04 -24.32
CA ARG A 2 50.77 27.66 -24.70
C ARG A 2 50.39 26.95 -23.39
N PHE A 3 49.16 27.16 -22.92
CA PHE A 3 48.46 26.30 -21.93
C PHE A 3 47.06 26.90 -21.74
N LEU A 4 46.19 26.68 -22.69
CA LEU A 4 44.74 26.94 -22.53
C LEU A 4 43.97 26.34 -23.75
N THR A 5 43.96 25.05 -23.89
CA THR A 5 43.00 24.35 -24.78
C THR A 5 42.96 22.86 -24.47
N LYS A 6 42.41 22.46 -23.32
CA LYS A 6 42.04 21.06 -23.07
C LYS A 6 41.01 20.86 -21.94
N PHE A 7 39.99 21.74 -21.83
CA PHE A 7 38.96 21.54 -20.81
C PHE A 7 37.54 21.90 -21.26
N PHE A 8 37.24 21.83 -22.58
CA PHE A 8 35.91 22.18 -23.10
C PHE A 8 35.23 21.10 -23.93
N ALA A 9 35.59 19.82 -23.82
CA ALA A 9 35.01 18.76 -24.64
C ALA A 9 33.93 17.87 -24.01
N PRO A 10 33.63 17.84 -22.69
CA PRO A 10 32.53 17.01 -22.21
C PRO A 10 31.21 17.75 -21.95
N VAL A 11 31.15 19.10 -22.01
CA VAL A 11 29.91 19.84 -21.71
C VAL A 11 28.99 20.00 -22.93
N LEU A 12 29.51 19.90 -24.16
CA LEU A 12 28.69 20.02 -25.38
C LEU A 12 27.96 18.72 -25.77
N ALA A 13 28.35 17.56 -25.24
CA ALA A 13 27.65 16.30 -25.50
C ALA A 13 26.39 16.10 -24.67
N LEU A 14 26.22 16.84 -23.56
CA LEU A 14 25.03 16.75 -22.70
C LEU A 14 23.89 17.69 -23.14
N VAL A 15 24.17 18.69 -23.99
CA VAL A 15 23.16 19.64 -24.48
C VAL A 15 22.47 19.16 -25.77
N ALA A 16 23.07 18.23 -26.50
CA ALA A 16 22.49 17.71 -27.76
C ALA A 16 21.40 16.64 -27.56
N ILE A 17 21.21 16.10 -26.33
CA ILE A 17 20.15 15.13 -26.03
C ILE A 17 18.81 15.81 -25.65
N PHE A 18 18.84 17.12 -25.40
CA PHE A 18 17.63 17.88 -25.03
C PHE A 18 16.85 18.51 -26.19
N ALA A 19 17.24 18.25 -27.44
CA ALA A 19 16.63 18.89 -28.61
C ALA A 19 15.72 17.97 -29.45
N CYS A 20 15.42 16.75 -28.99
CA CYS A 20 14.48 15.85 -29.69
C CYS A 20 13.28 15.52 -28.81
N GLY A 21 12.21 16.31 -28.98
CA GLY A 21 10.84 15.89 -28.72
C GLY A 21 10.16 16.47 -27.46
N PRO A 22 9.47 17.63 -27.55
CA PRO A 22 8.58 18.08 -26.44
C PRO A 22 7.30 17.25 -26.31
N ALA A 23 7.02 16.30 -27.21
CA ALA A 23 5.78 15.54 -27.21
C ALA A 23 5.78 14.30 -26.28
N VAL A 24 6.93 13.74 -25.92
CA VAL A 24 6.99 12.56 -25.03
C VAL A 24 7.01 12.96 -23.56
N PHE A 25 7.54 14.14 -23.25
CA PHE A 25 7.54 14.65 -21.87
C PHE A 25 6.18 15.25 -21.44
N ALA A 26 5.35 15.72 -22.38
CA ALA A 26 4.03 16.26 -22.06
C ALA A 26 3.04 15.17 -21.57
N GLN A 27 3.16 13.93 -22.06
CA GLN A 27 2.29 12.82 -21.63
C GLN A 27 2.69 12.21 -20.28
N ALA A 28 3.97 12.32 -19.90
CA ALA A 28 4.43 11.89 -18.57
C ALA A 28 4.17 12.94 -17.47
N ALA A 29 3.99 14.22 -17.85
CA ALA A 29 3.72 15.30 -16.91
C ALA A 29 2.23 15.40 -16.52
N GLU A 30 1.31 14.80 -17.28
CA GLU A 30 -0.12 14.76 -16.93
C GLU A 30 -0.49 13.63 -15.94
N SER A 31 0.41 12.69 -15.69
CA SER A 31 0.24 11.66 -14.66
C SER A 31 0.88 12.01 -13.31
N GLY A 32 1.17 13.28 -13.06
CA GLY A 32 1.58 13.77 -11.73
C GLY A 32 0.50 13.39 -10.72
N GLY A 33 0.88 12.60 -9.70
CA GLY A 33 -0.02 12.03 -8.72
C GLY A 33 -1.07 13.03 -8.25
N ARG A 34 -2.31 12.77 -8.61
CA ARG A 34 -3.44 13.64 -8.28
C ARG A 34 -3.79 13.40 -6.82
N VAL A 35 -3.45 14.36 -5.97
CA VAL A 35 -3.69 14.29 -4.53
C VAL A 35 -5.16 14.54 -4.23
N VAL A 36 -5.77 13.65 -3.46
CA VAL A 36 -7.21 13.67 -3.15
C VAL A 36 -7.43 13.78 -1.64
N LEU A 37 -8.18 14.77 -1.23
CA LEU A 37 -8.70 14.93 0.13
C LEU A 37 -10.14 14.45 0.18
N VAL A 38 -10.43 13.46 1.02
CA VAL A 38 -11.80 13.03 1.31
C VAL A 38 -12.21 13.59 2.67
N LEU A 39 -13.30 14.37 2.68
CA LEU A 39 -13.89 14.88 3.93
C LEU A 39 -15.02 13.98 4.43
N PRO A 40 -15.28 13.93 5.74
CA PRO A 40 -16.44 13.25 6.31
C PRO A 40 -17.74 13.71 5.65
N PHE A 41 -18.64 12.76 5.35
CA PHE A 41 -19.92 13.07 4.70
C PHE A 41 -20.95 13.56 5.73
N ASN A 42 -21.79 14.49 5.30
CA ASN A 42 -22.80 15.09 6.15
C ASN A 42 -23.99 14.16 6.35
N ASN A 43 -24.36 13.91 7.60
CA ASN A 43 -25.55 13.15 7.98
C ASN A 43 -26.83 14.00 7.83
N HIS A 44 -27.73 13.61 6.93
CA HIS A 44 -29.04 14.21 6.74
C HIS A 44 -30.18 13.32 7.28
N SER A 45 -29.87 12.26 8.01
CA SER A 45 -30.89 11.32 8.54
C SER A 45 -31.66 11.87 9.74
N GLY A 46 -31.16 12.94 10.39
CA GLY A 46 -31.74 13.46 11.65
C GLY A 46 -31.41 12.63 12.90
N ASP A 47 -30.70 11.52 12.78
CA ASP A 47 -30.24 10.65 13.85
C ASP A 47 -28.73 10.78 14.04
N ALA A 48 -28.30 11.39 15.14
CA ALA A 48 -26.90 11.59 15.46
C ALA A 48 -26.14 10.27 15.75
N SER A 49 -26.84 9.20 16.11
CA SER A 49 -26.19 7.89 16.34
C SER A 49 -25.55 7.30 15.08
N LEU A 50 -25.98 7.79 13.92
CA LEU A 50 -25.48 7.40 12.60
C LEU A 50 -24.33 8.29 12.08
N ASN A 51 -23.85 9.27 12.83
CA ASN A 51 -22.77 10.18 12.38
C ASN A 51 -21.49 9.44 11.97
N TRP A 52 -21.19 8.30 12.61
CA TRP A 52 -20.04 7.46 12.28
C TRP A 52 -20.00 7.02 10.80
N ILE A 53 -21.17 6.92 10.15
CA ILE A 53 -21.25 6.61 8.71
C ILE A 53 -20.59 7.73 7.89
N GLY A 54 -20.73 9.00 8.31
CA GLY A 54 -20.04 10.10 7.65
C GLY A 54 -18.52 9.99 7.75
N ASP A 55 -18.03 9.49 8.88
CA ASP A 55 -16.62 9.31 9.18
C ASP A 55 -16.03 8.05 8.48
N SER A 56 -16.87 7.11 8.01
CA SER A 56 -16.41 5.93 7.27
C SER A 56 -15.99 6.24 5.83
N PHE A 57 -16.61 7.25 5.20
CA PHE A 57 -16.30 7.59 3.81
C PHE A 57 -14.83 7.93 3.57
N PRO A 58 -14.14 8.77 4.39
CA PRO A 58 -12.72 8.99 4.20
C PRO A 58 -11.88 7.72 4.26
N ASP A 59 -12.17 6.80 5.17
CA ASP A 59 -11.44 5.53 5.31
C ASP A 59 -11.63 4.64 4.08
N THR A 60 -12.88 4.37 3.70
CA THR A 60 -13.20 3.49 2.56
C THR A 60 -12.77 4.11 1.24
N LEU A 61 -13.10 5.40 1.00
CA LEU A 61 -12.77 6.05 -0.26
C LEU A 61 -11.26 6.20 -0.46
N ASN A 62 -10.50 6.53 0.61
CA ASN A 62 -9.05 6.61 0.51
C ASN A 62 -8.44 5.27 0.05
N LYS A 63 -8.85 4.16 0.66
CA LYS A 63 -8.39 2.81 0.26
C LYS A 63 -8.69 2.52 -1.21
N ARG A 64 -9.90 2.85 -1.65
CA ARG A 64 -10.35 2.57 -3.03
C ARG A 64 -9.72 3.49 -4.07
N LEU A 65 -9.60 4.77 -3.77
CA LEU A 65 -8.98 5.73 -4.69
C LEU A 65 -7.47 5.50 -4.82
N THR A 66 -6.81 5.02 -3.75
CA THR A 66 -5.43 4.55 -3.84
C THR A 66 -5.32 3.39 -4.84
N SER A 67 -6.27 2.43 -4.85
CA SER A 67 -6.34 1.36 -5.86
C SER A 67 -6.55 1.87 -7.28
N ALA A 68 -7.20 3.02 -7.41
CA ALA A 68 -7.41 3.68 -8.69
C ALA A 68 -6.21 4.57 -9.12
N GLY A 69 -5.10 4.54 -8.38
CA GLY A 69 -3.88 5.29 -8.71
C GLY A 69 -3.85 6.74 -8.22
N PHE A 70 -4.75 7.14 -7.31
CA PHE A 70 -4.71 8.46 -6.69
C PHE A 70 -3.88 8.47 -5.41
N LEU A 71 -3.25 9.60 -5.11
CA LEU A 71 -2.59 9.86 -3.83
C LEU A 71 -3.63 10.43 -2.85
N THR A 72 -4.09 9.64 -1.90
CA THR A 72 -5.08 10.08 -0.93
C THR A 72 -4.43 10.60 0.34
N ILE A 73 -5.03 11.65 0.92
CA ILE A 73 -4.58 12.24 2.17
C ILE A 73 -5.05 11.38 3.34
N SER A 74 -4.13 11.02 4.23
CA SER A 74 -4.39 10.18 5.37
C SER A 74 -5.31 10.85 6.42
N HIS A 75 -5.82 10.05 7.34
CA HIS A 75 -6.56 10.58 8.51
C HIS A 75 -5.67 11.50 9.34
N ASP A 76 -4.43 11.10 9.60
CA ASP A 76 -3.49 11.82 10.45
C ASP A 76 -3.05 13.15 9.81
N ASP A 77 -2.76 13.16 8.49
CA ASP A 77 -2.44 14.39 7.76
C ASP A 77 -3.62 15.38 7.76
N ARG A 78 -4.85 14.86 7.63
CA ARG A 78 -6.06 15.68 7.72
C ARG A 78 -6.24 16.28 9.12
N GLN A 79 -6.04 15.49 10.18
CA GLN A 79 -6.09 15.97 11.56
C GLN A 79 -5.01 17.02 11.82
N PHE A 80 -3.79 16.77 11.37
CA PHE A 80 -2.70 17.75 11.46
C PHE A 80 -3.08 19.09 10.80
N ALA A 81 -3.71 19.05 9.62
CA ALA A 81 -4.17 20.28 8.95
C ALA A 81 -5.29 20.98 9.74
N TYR A 82 -6.21 20.24 10.35
CA TYR A 82 -7.25 20.83 11.20
C TYR A 82 -6.65 21.54 12.42
N ASP A 83 -5.73 20.88 13.11
CA ASP A 83 -5.03 21.45 14.27
C ASP A 83 -4.25 22.71 13.89
N HIS A 84 -3.52 22.66 12.77
CA HIS A 84 -2.74 23.81 12.27
C HIS A 84 -3.61 25.01 11.88
N LEU A 85 -4.82 24.75 11.37
CA LEU A 85 -5.79 25.79 11.03
C LEU A 85 -6.70 26.17 12.21
N GLY A 86 -6.54 25.55 13.37
CA GLY A 86 -7.36 25.79 14.56
C GLY A 86 -8.82 25.38 14.37
N LEU A 87 -9.08 24.32 13.59
CA LEU A 87 -10.41 23.82 13.29
C LEU A 87 -10.76 22.65 14.23
N PRO A 88 -11.95 22.60 14.84
CA PRO A 88 -12.40 21.42 15.56
C PRO A 88 -12.55 20.20 14.65
N THR A 89 -12.39 19.01 15.21
CA THR A 89 -12.47 17.74 14.44
C THR A 89 -13.89 17.47 13.89
N ASP A 90 -14.92 18.00 14.53
CA ASP A 90 -16.32 17.91 14.11
C ASP A 90 -16.77 19.10 13.23
N PHE A 91 -15.80 19.94 12.82
CA PHE A 91 -16.08 21.12 12.01
C PHE A 91 -16.57 20.74 10.60
N ARG A 92 -17.67 21.39 10.19
CA ARG A 92 -18.17 21.29 8.81
C ARG A 92 -17.68 22.47 7.99
N PRO A 93 -16.67 22.27 7.12
CA PRO A 93 -16.05 23.37 6.42
C PRO A 93 -16.99 24.01 5.41
N THR A 94 -16.97 25.33 5.35
CA THR A 94 -17.52 26.09 4.24
C THR A 94 -16.67 25.81 2.98
N ARG A 95 -17.17 26.16 1.79
CA ARG A 95 -16.39 26.01 0.55
C ARG A 95 -15.03 26.73 0.63
N ALA A 96 -14.99 27.93 1.22
CA ALA A 96 -13.73 28.68 1.37
C ALA A 96 -12.77 27.96 2.32
N THR A 97 -13.26 27.45 3.46
CA THR A 97 -12.44 26.67 4.39
C THR A 97 -11.97 25.36 3.78
N THR A 98 -12.83 24.69 2.99
CA THR A 98 -12.46 23.48 2.24
C THR A 98 -11.29 23.74 1.31
N ILE A 99 -11.30 24.85 0.57
CA ILE A 99 -10.21 25.22 -0.34
C ILE A 99 -8.93 25.47 0.47
N ARG A 100 -9.00 26.19 1.61
CA ARG A 100 -7.82 26.41 2.48
C ARG A 100 -7.22 25.12 3.03
N ILE A 101 -8.06 24.16 3.45
CA ILE A 101 -7.58 22.85 3.91
C ILE A 101 -6.88 22.12 2.75
N ALA A 102 -7.49 22.15 1.56
CA ALA A 102 -6.92 21.52 0.37
C ALA A 102 -5.58 22.14 -0.05
N GLU A 103 -5.47 23.48 -0.02
CA GLU A 103 -4.22 24.21 -0.29
C GLU A 103 -3.13 23.87 0.74
N GLN A 104 -3.48 23.76 2.02
CA GLN A 104 -2.55 23.36 3.09
C GLN A 104 -2.00 21.95 2.90
N LEU A 105 -2.76 21.08 2.26
CA LEU A 105 -2.45 19.66 2.02
C LEU A 105 -2.02 19.38 0.57
N ASP A 106 -1.82 20.41 -0.24
CA ASP A 106 -1.48 20.30 -1.67
C ASP A 106 -2.44 19.37 -2.45
N ALA A 107 -3.73 19.35 -2.06
CA ALA A 107 -4.74 18.52 -2.69
C ALA A 107 -5.23 19.11 -4.01
N ASN A 108 -5.26 18.30 -5.07
CA ASN A 108 -5.83 18.68 -6.38
C ASN A 108 -7.35 18.53 -6.41
N TYR A 109 -7.88 17.56 -5.67
CA TYR A 109 -9.30 17.27 -5.58
C TYR A 109 -9.76 17.18 -4.13
N VAL A 110 -10.99 17.66 -3.87
CA VAL A 110 -11.68 17.42 -2.60
C VAL A 110 -12.99 16.70 -2.87
N ILE A 111 -13.20 15.60 -2.16
CA ILE A 111 -14.46 14.87 -2.20
C ILE A 111 -15.32 15.31 -1.02
N LEU A 112 -16.52 15.76 -1.35
CA LEU A 112 -17.54 16.24 -0.42
C LEU A 112 -18.79 15.40 -0.61
N GLY A 113 -19.51 15.10 0.46
CA GLY A 113 -20.74 14.34 0.33
C GLY A 113 -21.71 14.49 1.49
N SER A 114 -22.84 13.87 1.28
CA SER A 114 -23.88 13.71 2.31
C SER A 114 -24.58 12.37 2.13
N TYR A 115 -25.20 11.91 3.18
CA TYR A 115 -26.03 10.71 3.15
C TYR A 115 -27.30 10.91 4.00
N SER A 116 -28.30 10.09 3.71
CA SER A 116 -29.49 9.94 4.52
C SER A 116 -29.84 8.47 4.67
N VAL A 117 -30.22 8.08 5.88
CA VAL A 117 -30.73 6.74 6.19
C VAL A 117 -32.22 6.83 6.47
N VAL A 118 -33.01 6.06 5.73
CA VAL A 118 -34.45 5.94 5.94
C VAL A 118 -34.72 4.57 6.54
N PRO A 119 -35.33 4.53 7.77
CA PRO A 119 -35.73 3.26 8.36
C PRO A 119 -36.72 2.49 7.50
N GLY A 120 -36.57 1.18 7.42
CA GLY A 120 -37.59 0.32 6.83
C GLY A 120 -38.87 0.25 7.67
N PRO A 121 -39.94 -0.37 7.16
CA PRO A 121 -41.23 -0.48 7.84
C PRO A 121 -41.08 -1.14 9.24
N GLY A 122 -41.45 -0.38 10.30
CA GLY A 122 -41.39 -0.88 11.69
C GLY A 122 -40.00 -0.82 12.37
N GLY A 123 -38.98 -0.23 11.73
CA GLY A 123 -37.61 -0.11 12.25
C GLY A 123 -37.28 1.28 12.77
N THR A 124 -36.32 1.36 13.70
CA THR A 124 -35.58 2.58 14.04
C THR A 124 -34.23 2.56 13.31
N ALA A 125 -33.74 3.71 12.84
CA ALA A 125 -32.50 3.83 12.09
C ALA A 125 -31.25 3.66 12.98
N GLY A 126 -31.17 2.68 13.85
CA GLY A 126 -30.03 2.45 14.73
C GLY A 126 -29.19 1.26 14.32
N SER A 127 -27.95 1.19 14.80
CA SER A 127 -26.95 0.11 14.59
C SER A 127 -27.29 -1.23 15.26
N GLY A 128 -28.53 -1.49 15.59
CA GLY A 128 -29.04 -2.77 16.09
C GLY A 128 -29.96 -3.43 15.09
N GLY A 129 -30.90 -4.28 15.54
CA GLY A 129 -31.85 -4.99 14.68
C GLY A 129 -32.70 -4.14 13.73
N GLY A 130 -32.67 -2.80 13.83
CA GLY A 130 -33.28 -1.87 12.88
C GLY A 130 -32.49 -1.59 11.60
N ALA A 131 -31.20 -1.92 11.55
CA ALA A 131 -30.34 -1.70 10.39
C ALA A 131 -30.72 -2.62 9.22
N ALA A 132 -31.23 -3.79 9.49
CA ALA A 132 -31.51 -4.85 8.50
C ALA A 132 -32.49 -4.44 7.38
N ASN A 133 -33.37 -3.46 7.62
CA ASN A 133 -34.38 -2.97 6.66
C ASN A 133 -34.25 -1.49 6.35
N SER A 134 -33.15 -0.84 6.77
CA SER A 134 -32.89 0.58 6.51
C SER A 134 -32.20 0.77 5.17
N LYS A 135 -32.57 1.83 4.45
CA LYS A 135 -31.95 2.21 3.18
C LYS A 135 -31.07 3.42 3.35
N ILE A 136 -29.84 3.37 2.89
CA ILE A 136 -28.94 4.52 2.77
C ILE A 136 -28.99 5.10 1.36
N THR A 137 -29.02 6.42 1.25
CA THR A 137 -28.82 7.16 -0.01
C THR A 137 -27.62 8.07 0.17
N ILE A 138 -26.70 8.05 -0.78
CA ILE A 138 -25.43 8.76 -0.75
C ILE A 138 -25.38 9.72 -1.92
N GLN A 139 -24.86 10.92 -1.66
CA GLN A 139 -24.56 11.91 -2.69
C GLN A 139 -23.15 12.45 -2.48
N ALA A 140 -22.29 12.29 -3.49
CA ALA A 140 -20.94 12.83 -3.49
C ALA A 140 -20.75 13.88 -4.58
N LYS A 141 -19.78 14.76 -4.41
CA LYS A 141 -19.31 15.75 -5.40
C LYS A 141 -17.78 15.84 -5.32
N VAL A 142 -17.16 16.06 -6.46
CA VAL A 142 -15.73 16.30 -6.58
C VAL A 142 -15.50 17.79 -6.83
N LEU A 143 -14.73 18.46 -5.97
CA LEU A 143 -14.23 19.81 -6.17
C LEU A 143 -12.81 19.72 -6.74
N SER A 144 -12.60 20.18 -7.97
CA SER A 144 -11.26 20.41 -8.52
C SER A 144 -10.73 21.74 -7.98
N ILE A 145 -9.58 21.71 -7.32
CA ILE A 145 -8.96 22.90 -6.71
C ILE A 145 -8.39 23.81 -7.81
N ASP A 146 -7.67 23.25 -8.76
CA ASP A 146 -7.06 24.02 -9.85
C ASP A 146 -8.10 24.76 -10.71
N ALA A 147 -9.20 24.08 -11.02
CA ALA A 147 -10.28 24.65 -11.83
C ALA A 147 -11.33 25.42 -11.00
N LEU A 148 -11.29 25.33 -9.68
CA LEU A 148 -12.31 25.82 -8.74
C LEU A 148 -13.75 25.39 -9.13
N ARG A 149 -13.87 24.20 -9.73
CA ARG A 149 -15.12 23.68 -10.29
C ARG A 149 -15.61 22.44 -9.55
N MET A 150 -16.90 22.41 -9.27
CA MET A 150 -17.58 21.26 -8.67
C MET A 150 -18.16 20.36 -9.76
N SER A 151 -18.04 19.04 -9.59
CA SER A 151 -18.69 18.07 -10.46
C SER A 151 -20.21 18.10 -10.35
N ALA A 152 -20.89 17.44 -11.29
CA ALA A 152 -22.28 17.03 -11.10
C ALA A 152 -22.38 16.11 -9.86
N PRO A 153 -23.55 16.04 -9.20
CA PRO A 153 -23.76 15.09 -8.11
C PRO A 153 -23.62 13.64 -8.57
N ILE A 154 -22.88 12.86 -7.80
CA ILE A 154 -22.68 11.42 -7.97
C ILE A 154 -23.54 10.75 -6.90
N ASN A 155 -24.49 9.91 -7.30
CA ASN A 155 -25.45 9.32 -6.38
C ASN A 155 -25.32 7.80 -6.35
N ASP A 156 -25.60 7.23 -5.16
CA ASP A 156 -25.79 5.80 -4.97
C ASP A 156 -26.81 5.53 -3.86
N SER A 157 -27.30 4.28 -3.78
CA SER A 157 -28.18 3.86 -2.70
C SER A 157 -28.17 2.35 -2.53
N ALA A 158 -28.19 1.89 -1.28
CA ALA A 158 -28.20 0.48 -0.94
C ALA A 158 -29.00 0.24 0.37
N GLU A 159 -29.14 -1.03 0.73
CA GLU A 159 -29.51 -1.39 2.10
C GLU A 159 -28.35 -1.03 3.04
N LEU A 160 -28.65 -0.53 4.23
CA LEU A 160 -27.62 -0.10 5.20
C LEU A 160 -26.65 -1.25 5.56
N MET A 161 -27.13 -2.48 5.57
CA MET A 161 -26.28 -3.66 5.78
C MET A 161 -25.23 -3.86 4.68
N ARG A 162 -25.43 -3.23 3.54
CA ARG A 162 -24.51 -3.23 2.39
C ARG A 162 -23.81 -1.87 2.23
N LEU A 163 -23.55 -1.18 3.34
CA LEU A 163 -22.87 0.12 3.34
C LEU A 163 -21.56 0.08 2.57
N PHE A 164 -20.74 -0.94 2.80
CA PHE A 164 -19.47 -1.12 2.08
C PHE A 164 -19.64 -1.18 0.56
N ASP A 165 -20.64 -1.91 0.07
CA ASP A 165 -20.90 -2.02 -1.36
C ASP A 165 -21.25 -0.65 -1.95
N ALA A 166 -22.06 0.13 -1.23
CA ALA A 166 -22.43 1.49 -1.63
C ALA A 166 -21.22 2.45 -1.62
N GLU A 167 -20.38 2.39 -0.59
CA GLU A 167 -19.16 3.20 -0.51
C GLU A 167 -18.16 2.84 -1.62
N ASN A 168 -18.00 1.55 -1.92
CA ASN A 168 -17.17 1.09 -3.01
C ASN A 168 -17.71 1.51 -4.39
N ALA A 169 -19.02 1.39 -4.60
CA ALA A 169 -19.67 1.81 -5.85
C ALA A 169 -19.53 3.33 -6.07
N ILE A 170 -19.69 4.14 -5.02
CA ILE A 170 -19.49 5.59 -5.13
C ILE A 170 -18.02 5.93 -5.39
N ALA A 171 -17.07 5.20 -4.79
CA ALA A 171 -15.64 5.39 -5.03
C ALA A 171 -15.27 5.11 -6.49
N TRP A 172 -15.81 4.05 -7.10
CA TRP A 172 -15.62 3.74 -8.51
C TRP A 172 -16.13 4.86 -9.43
N LYS A 173 -17.35 5.38 -9.17
CA LYS A 173 -17.92 6.49 -9.91
C LYS A 173 -17.10 7.77 -9.76
N ILE A 174 -16.58 8.05 -8.55
CA ILE A 174 -15.72 9.20 -8.27
C ILE A 174 -14.41 9.08 -9.04
N ALA A 175 -13.77 7.91 -9.05
CA ALA A 175 -12.54 7.67 -9.81
C ALA A 175 -12.72 7.98 -11.29
N GLY A 176 -13.82 7.52 -11.92
CA GLY A 176 -14.15 7.83 -13.32
C GLY A 176 -14.43 9.31 -13.60
N VAL A 177 -14.91 10.07 -12.60
CA VAL A 177 -15.10 11.54 -12.74
C VAL A 177 -13.77 12.29 -12.66
N MET A 178 -12.85 11.83 -11.82
CA MET A 178 -11.54 12.47 -11.65
C MET A 178 -10.55 12.11 -12.74
N ASP A 179 -10.62 10.87 -13.25
CA ASP A 179 -9.78 10.39 -14.34
C ASP A 179 -10.61 9.76 -15.46
N PRO A 180 -10.78 10.45 -16.60
CA PRO A 180 -11.49 9.90 -17.76
C PRO A 180 -10.83 8.65 -18.37
N HIS A 181 -9.55 8.37 -18.05
CA HIS A 181 -8.82 7.18 -18.50
C HIS A 181 -8.90 6.02 -17.52
N PHE A 182 -9.56 6.22 -16.38
CA PHE A 182 -9.79 5.15 -15.41
C PHE A 182 -10.61 4.03 -16.03
N SER A 183 -10.01 2.84 -16.15
CA SER A 183 -10.54 1.74 -16.95
C SER A 183 -10.86 0.47 -16.15
N ALA A 184 -10.64 0.47 -14.83
CA ALA A 184 -11.02 -0.67 -14.01
C ALA A 184 -12.53 -0.90 -14.06
N SER A 185 -12.95 -2.14 -14.28
CA SER A 185 -14.36 -2.48 -14.29
C SER A 185 -14.99 -2.34 -12.91
N GLU A 186 -16.25 -1.95 -12.86
CA GLU A 186 -16.98 -1.87 -11.59
C GLU A 186 -16.92 -3.18 -10.81
N GLN A 187 -17.08 -4.30 -11.51
CA GLN A 187 -17.08 -5.62 -10.87
C GLN A 187 -15.72 -5.97 -10.24
N THR A 188 -14.61 -5.72 -10.92
CA THR A 188 -13.27 -5.91 -10.34
C THR A 188 -13.07 -4.99 -9.14
N PHE A 189 -13.49 -3.74 -9.26
CA PHE A 189 -13.37 -2.76 -8.20
C PHE A 189 -14.19 -3.15 -6.96
N LEU A 190 -15.42 -3.63 -7.14
CA LEU A 190 -16.27 -4.13 -6.06
C LEU A 190 -15.79 -5.47 -5.50
N GLY A 191 -15.29 -6.37 -6.36
CA GLY A 191 -14.80 -7.68 -5.97
C GLY A 191 -13.59 -7.65 -5.03
N ALA A 192 -12.86 -6.54 -5.00
CA ALA A 192 -11.75 -6.31 -4.08
C ALA A 192 -12.21 -5.77 -2.70
N SER A 193 -13.51 -5.80 -2.37
CA SER A 193 -14.02 -5.32 -1.09
C SER A 193 -13.98 -6.39 0.00
N ASP A 194 -13.57 -5.99 1.21
CA ASP A 194 -13.60 -6.86 2.37
C ASP A 194 -15.04 -7.08 2.85
N ALA A 195 -15.41 -8.32 3.10
CA ALA A 195 -16.70 -8.66 3.71
C ALA A 195 -16.60 -8.49 5.23
N VAL A 196 -16.72 -7.26 5.72
CA VAL A 196 -16.70 -6.95 7.16
C VAL A 196 -18.12 -6.80 7.69
N PRO A 197 -18.49 -7.45 8.82
CA PRO A 197 -19.78 -7.23 9.45
C PRO A 197 -19.98 -5.76 9.85
N LEU A 198 -21.15 -5.19 9.56
CA LEU A 198 -21.45 -3.78 9.82
C LEU A 198 -21.16 -3.35 11.28
N PRO A 199 -21.49 -4.14 12.33
CA PRO A 199 -21.13 -3.78 13.70
C PRO A 199 -19.62 -3.71 13.96
N ALA A 200 -18.83 -4.59 13.34
CA ALA A 200 -17.38 -4.56 13.46
C ALA A 200 -16.81 -3.30 12.78
N PHE A 201 -17.36 -2.93 11.64
CA PHE A 201 -16.99 -1.72 10.94
C PHE A 201 -17.36 -0.46 11.73
N GLU A 202 -18.57 -0.40 12.32
CA GLU A 202 -18.96 0.69 13.20
C GLU A 202 -17.99 0.86 14.37
N ASP A 203 -17.66 -0.24 15.07
CA ASP A 203 -16.70 -0.20 16.18
C ASP A 203 -15.31 0.23 15.71
N TYR A 204 -14.86 -0.19 14.53
CA TYR A 204 -13.60 0.25 13.95
C TYR A 204 -13.61 1.77 13.66
N ILE A 205 -14.61 2.28 12.95
CA ILE A 205 -14.70 3.71 12.60
C ILE A 205 -14.83 4.59 13.85
N ARG A 206 -15.65 4.17 14.82
CA ARG A 206 -15.74 4.88 16.10
C ARG A 206 -14.43 4.81 16.88
N GLY A 207 -13.71 3.69 16.78
CA GLY A 207 -12.41 3.48 17.40
C GLY A 207 -11.34 4.42 16.88
N ILE A 208 -11.17 4.53 15.56
CA ILE A 208 -10.16 5.41 14.96
C ILE A 208 -10.42 6.91 15.20
N ASN A 209 -11.66 7.28 15.48
CA ASN A 209 -12.06 8.66 15.81
C ASN A 209 -12.18 8.92 17.33
N ALA A 210 -11.94 7.91 18.19
CA ALA A 210 -11.90 8.04 19.64
C ALA A 210 -10.46 8.19 20.15
N ASN A 211 -10.33 8.52 21.44
CA ASN A 211 -9.04 8.64 22.13
C ASN A 211 -9.02 7.79 23.41
N GLY A 212 -7.82 7.37 23.83
CA GLY A 212 -7.58 6.66 25.10
C GLY A 212 -8.36 5.35 25.23
N ASP A 213 -8.90 5.09 26.42
CA ASP A 213 -9.57 3.82 26.75
C ASP A 213 -10.74 3.47 25.81
N GLU A 214 -11.49 4.47 25.34
CA GLU A 214 -12.61 4.23 24.42
C GLU A 214 -12.08 3.77 23.04
N ARG A 215 -10.98 4.34 22.55
CA ARG A 215 -10.32 3.89 21.31
C ARG A 215 -9.92 2.42 21.43
N LEU A 216 -9.18 2.08 22.47
CA LEU A 216 -8.73 0.70 22.70
C LEU A 216 -9.90 -0.28 22.81
N LYS A 217 -10.96 0.09 23.55
CA LYS A 217 -12.16 -0.72 23.73
C LYS A 217 -12.87 -0.98 22.41
N ARG A 218 -13.08 0.06 21.58
CA ARG A 218 -13.74 -0.05 20.28
C ARG A 218 -12.95 -0.92 19.31
N LEU A 219 -11.65 -0.71 19.24
CA LEU A 219 -10.79 -1.51 18.36
C LEU A 219 -10.74 -2.99 18.79
N LYS A 220 -10.72 -3.28 20.10
CA LYS A 220 -10.86 -4.65 20.62
C LYS A 220 -12.20 -5.29 20.24
N ASN A 221 -13.30 -4.52 20.32
CA ASN A 221 -14.61 -5.00 19.90
C ASN A 221 -14.65 -5.31 18.40
N ALA A 222 -14.12 -4.41 17.56
CA ALA A 222 -14.03 -4.62 16.12
C ALA A 222 -13.28 -5.92 15.77
N VAL A 223 -12.11 -6.14 16.38
CA VAL A 223 -11.31 -7.36 16.17
C VAL A 223 -12.02 -8.60 16.73
N SER A 224 -12.77 -8.49 17.83
CA SER A 224 -13.52 -9.64 18.38
C SER A 224 -14.66 -10.10 17.46
N GLN A 225 -15.31 -9.15 16.77
CA GLN A 225 -16.40 -9.41 15.82
C GLN A 225 -15.89 -9.80 14.43
N ALA A 226 -14.74 -9.30 14.03
CA ALA A 226 -14.08 -9.59 12.76
C ALA A 226 -12.58 -9.85 12.96
N PRO A 227 -12.17 -11.07 13.39
CA PRO A 227 -10.79 -11.38 13.77
C PRO A 227 -9.74 -11.23 12.65
N ASN A 228 -10.19 -11.23 11.41
CA ASN A 228 -9.32 -11.10 10.23
C ASN A 228 -9.47 -9.74 9.55
N TYR A 229 -10.08 -8.74 10.19
CA TYR A 229 -10.24 -7.41 9.61
C TYR A 229 -8.91 -6.64 9.67
N PRO A 230 -8.20 -6.45 8.53
CA PRO A 230 -6.85 -5.88 8.54
C PRO A 230 -6.77 -4.48 9.12
N GLY A 231 -7.73 -3.59 8.80
CA GLY A 231 -7.79 -2.23 9.34
C GLY A 231 -7.91 -2.20 10.86
N ALA A 232 -8.79 -3.02 11.43
CA ALA A 232 -8.96 -3.08 12.88
C ALA A 232 -7.74 -3.71 13.57
N LEU A 233 -7.10 -4.71 12.95
CA LEU A 233 -5.86 -5.32 13.46
C LEU A 233 -4.71 -4.33 13.47
N LEU A 234 -4.53 -3.56 12.39
CA LEU A 234 -3.48 -2.54 12.30
C LEU A 234 -3.65 -1.49 13.39
N GLU A 235 -4.84 -0.88 13.47
CA GLU A 235 -5.09 0.21 14.43
C GLU A 235 -5.05 -0.27 15.89
N LEU A 236 -5.55 -1.49 16.18
CA LEU A 236 -5.40 -2.08 17.49
C LEU A 236 -3.94 -2.32 17.87
N GLY A 237 -3.16 -2.84 16.92
CA GLY A 237 -1.73 -3.09 17.14
C GLY A 237 -0.92 -1.79 17.34
N LYS A 238 -1.25 -0.72 16.60
CA LYS A 238 -0.66 0.63 16.79
C LYS A 238 -0.99 1.18 18.18
N GLU A 239 -2.24 1.05 18.63
CA GLU A 239 -2.66 1.49 19.96
C GLU A 239 -1.95 0.71 21.07
N GLN A 240 -1.88 -0.63 20.98
CA GLN A 240 -1.13 -1.47 21.91
C GLN A 240 0.36 -1.10 21.94
N TYR A 241 0.96 -0.78 20.78
CA TYR A 241 2.33 -0.30 20.71
C TYR A 241 2.50 1.05 21.44
N ALA A 242 1.57 1.99 21.25
CA ALA A 242 1.58 3.29 21.91
C ALA A 242 1.47 3.15 23.44
N GLU A 243 0.66 2.20 23.91
CA GLU A 243 0.53 1.84 25.33
C GLU A 243 1.73 1.03 25.88
N ARG A 244 2.72 0.73 25.04
CA ARG A 244 3.90 -0.09 25.35
C ARG A 244 3.60 -1.56 25.67
N ASP A 245 2.44 -2.06 25.29
CA ASP A 245 2.13 -3.49 25.32
C ASP A 245 2.66 -4.14 24.03
N PHE A 246 4.01 -4.24 23.96
CA PHE A 246 4.70 -4.64 22.74
C PHE A 246 4.40 -6.08 22.34
N ASP A 247 4.21 -6.99 23.29
CA ASP A 247 3.91 -8.40 23.01
C ASP A 247 2.51 -8.56 22.42
N ALA A 248 1.51 -7.84 22.98
CA ALA A 248 0.16 -7.80 22.41
C ALA A 248 0.16 -7.14 21.02
N ALA A 249 0.89 -6.04 20.84
CA ALA A 249 1.03 -5.36 19.55
C ALA A 249 1.60 -6.30 18.49
N ALA A 250 2.72 -7.00 18.79
CA ALA A 250 3.33 -7.95 17.88
C ALA A 250 2.36 -9.09 17.51
N THR A 251 1.66 -9.65 18.51
CA THR A 251 0.66 -10.70 18.28
C THR A 251 -0.49 -10.24 17.40
N THR A 252 -0.95 -9.01 17.56
CA THR A 252 -2.07 -8.44 16.80
C THR A 252 -1.63 -8.11 15.37
N LEU A 253 -0.52 -7.39 15.20
CA LEU A 253 0.00 -6.96 13.91
C LEU A 253 0.41 -8.14 13.01
N ALA A 254 0.93 -9.23 13.59
CA ALA A 254 1.30 -10.45 12.86
C ALA A 254 0.11 -11.14 12.18
N LYS A 255 -1.14 -10.83 12.58
CA LYS A 255 -2.36 -11.37 11.95
C LYS A 255 -2.73 -10.67 10.66
N VAL A 256 -2.19 -9.48 10.39
CA VAL A 256 -2.44 -8.76 9.12
C VAL A 256 -1.81 -9.58 7.98
N PRO A 257 -2.60 -9.99 6.97
CA PRO A 257 -2.09 -10.79 5.86
C PRO A 257 -0.99 -10.05 5.10
N LYS A 258 0.07 -10.76 4.73
CA LYS A 258 1.18 -10.17 3.95
C LYS A 258 0.79 -9.78 2.52
N THR A 259 -0.36 -10.23 2.07
CA THR A 259 -0.98 -9.87 0.78
C THR A 259 -1.93 -8.68 0.89
N ASP A 260 -2.15 -8.16 2.11
CA ASP A 260 -2.99 -6.99 2.31
C ASP A 260 -2.21 -5.68 2.05
N ARG A 261 -2.91 -4.64 1.60
CA ARG A 261 -2.32 -3.30 1.39
C ARG A 261 -1.69 -2.72 2.63
N LEU A 262 -2.27 -3.01 3.80
CA LEU A 262 -1.79 -2.53 5.09
C LEU A 262 -0.58 -3.33 5.59
N ALA A 263 -0.15 -4.37 4.86
CA ALA A 263 0.95 -5.24 5.27
C ALA A 263 2.27 -4.49 5.49
N LEU A 264 2.56 -3.45 4.70
CA LEU A 264 3.79 -2.67 4.86
C LEU A 264 3.79 -1.91 6.18
N GLU A 265 2.72 -1.19 6.47
CA GLU A 265 2.56 -0.46 7.73
C GLU A 265 2.50 -1.42 8.92
N ALA A 266 1.70 -2.48 8.82
CA ALA A 266 1.61 -3.49 9.88
C ALA A 266 2.96 -4.14 10.21
N ASN A 267 3.76 -4.49 9.19
CA ASN A 267 5.10 -5.07 9.42
C ASN A 267 6.12 -4.03 9.91
N PHE A 268 5.97 -2.75 9.57
CA PHE A 268 6.80 -1.71 10.17
C PHE A 268 6.58 -1.62 11.69
N TYR A 269 5.31 -1.51 12.12
CA TYR A 269 4.96 -1.49 13.55
C TYR A 269 5.22 -2.82 14.24
N LEU A 270 5.04 -3.96 13.56
CA LEU A 270 5.45 -5.27 14.05
C LEU A 270 6.96 -5.30 14.34
N GLY A 271 7.77 -4.80 13.42
CA GLY A 271 9.21 -4.70 13.61
C GLY A 271 9.58 -3.84 14.81
N LEU A 272 8.89 -2.72 15.03
CA LEU A 272 9.09 -1.88 16.23
C LEU A 272 8.65 -2.58 17.51
N ALA A 273 7.52 -3.29 17.51
CA ALA A 273 7.02 -4.03 18.67
C ALA A 273 7.97 -5.16 19.06
N GLU A 274 8.36 -5.99 18.09
CA GLU A 274 9.35 -7.06 18.26
C GLU A 274 10.71 -6.55 18.74
N PHE A 275 11.15 -5.40 18.22
CA PHE A 275 12.39 -4.76 18.67
C PHE A 275 12.32 -4.35 20.15
N ASN A 276 11.21 -3.76 20.57
CA ASN A 276 11.02 -3.32 21.97
C ASN A 276 10.81 -4.50 22.93
N SER A 277 10.31 -5.65 22.45
CA SER A 277 10.28 -6.93 23.18
C SER A 277 11.62 -7.68 23.14
N ALA A 278 12.69 -7.07 22.63
CA ALA A 278 14.01 -7.68 22.43
C ALA A 278 14.02 -8.92 21.51
N ASN A 279 12.96 -9.18 20.74
CA ASN A 279 12.95 -10.19 19.69
C ASN A 279 13.54 -9.61 18.39
N TYR A 280 14.87 -9.40 18.39
CA TYR A 280 15.54 -8.77 17.26
C TYR A 280 15.50 -9.59 15.97
N ALA A 281 15.32 -10.91 16.05
CA ALA A 281 15.15 -11.76 14.86
C ALA A 281 13.78 -11.54 14.21
N GLY A 282 12.72 -11.43 15.01
CA GLY A 282 11.36 -11.05 14.55
C GLY A 282 11.35 -9.64 13.94
N ALA A 283 11.97 -8.68 14.64
CA ALA A 283 12.13 -7.31 14.15
C ALA A 283 12.84 -7.26 12.79
N GLN A 284 13.97 -7.96 12.64
CA GLN A 284 14.68 -8.06 11.36
C GLN A 284 13.78 -8.63 10.27
N ALA A 285 13.04 -9.70 10.54
CA ALA A 285 12.17 -10.33 9.54
C ALA A 285 11.05 -9.36 9.08
N ALA A 286 10.46 -8.62 9.99
CA ALA A 286 9.41 -7.65 9.72
C ALA A 286 9.94 -6.44 8.90
N PHE A 287 11.06 -5.82 9.32
CA PHE A 287 11.65 -4.71 8.56
C PHE A 287 12.16 -5.16 7.18
N LYS A 288 12.76 -6.34 7.08
CA LYS A 288 13.19 -6.92 5.80
C LYS A 288 12.01 -7.14 4.84
N PHE A 289 10.85 -7.57 5.36
CA PHE A 289 9.64 -7.69 4.55
C PHE A 289 9.26 -6.35 3.91
N VAL A 290 9.30 -5.25 4.68
CA VAL A 290 9.01 -3.90 4.17
C VAL A 290 10.10 -3.46 3.20
N ALA A 291 11.38 -3.55 3.56
CA ALA A 291 12.53 -3.12 2.75
C ALA A 291 12.61 -3.85 1.40
N SER A 292 12.17 -5.12 1.35
CA SER A 292 12.16 -5.89 0.09
C SER A 292 11.16 -5.37 -0.95
N ARG A 293 10.13 -4.67 -0.51
CA ARG A 293 9.10 -4.08 -1.36
C ARG A 293 9.34 -2.59 -1.59
N LEU A 294 9.77 -1.91 -0.55
CA LEU A 294 10.01 -0.47 -0.54
C LEU A 294 11.27 -0.18 0.30
N PRO A 295 12.45 -0.11 -0.34
CA PRO A 295 13.73 0.03 0.35
C PRO A 295 13.99 1.49 0.79
N LEU A 296 13.10 2.04 1.61
CA LEU A 296 13.28 3.36 2.21
C LEU A 296 14.45 3.37 3.19
N PRO A 297 15.25 4.47 3.27
CA PRO A 297 16.41 4.56 4.15
C PRO A 297 16.09 4.24 5.60
N GLU A 298 14.98 4.74 6.14
CA GLU A 298 14.52 4.49 7.51
C GLU A 298 14.20 3.02 7.78
N VAL A 299 13.64 2.31 6.80
CA VAL A 299 13.32 0.88 6.94
C VAL A 299 14.58 0.03 6.88
N VAL A 300 15.49 0.35 5.94
CA VAL A 300 16.79 -0.33 5.81
C VAL A 300 17.65 -0.09 7.06
N ASN A 301 17.63 1.14 7.60
CA ASN A 301 18.27 1.47 8.87
C ASN A 301 17.70 0.62 10.01
N ASN A 302 16.39 0.50 10.13
CA ASN A 302 15.74 -0.29 11.18
C ASN A 302 16.07 -1.78 11.06
N GLU A 303 16.12 -2.33 9.85
CA GLU A 303 16.60 -3.69 9.59
C GLU A 303 18.05 -3.83 10.07
N ALA A 304 18.93 -2.88 9.73
CA ALA A 304 20.33 -2.87 10.13
C ALA A 304 20.49 -2.82 11.66
N VAL A 305 19.71 -1.99 12.36
CA VAL A 305 19.69 -1.93 13.83
C VAL A 305 19.30 -3.29 14.42
N ALA A 306 18.23 -3.92 13.91
CA ALA A 306 17.80 -5.24 14.37
C ALA A 306 18.86 -6.33 14.13
N VAL A 307 19.60 -6.27 13.01
CA VAL A 307 20.74 -7.16 12.70
C VAL A 307 21.88 -6.92 13.68
N SER A 308 22.22 -5.65 13.95
CA SER A 308 23.29 -5.26 14.87
C SER A 308 23.03 -5.74 16.30
N ARG A 309 21.76 -5.63 16.77
CA ARG A 309 21.35 -6.13 18.11
C ARG A 309 21.46 -7.65 18.25
N GLN A 310 21.50 -8.39 17.17
CA GLN A 310 21.79 -9.83 17.16
C GLN A 310 23.30 -10.13 17.19
N GLY A 311 24.16 -9.11 17.26
CA GLY A 311 25.62 -9.27 17.19
C GLY A 311 26.15 -9.62 15.79
N LYS A 312 25.35 -9.47 14.75
CA LYS A 312 25.70 -9.72 13.35
C LYS A 312 26.28 -8.48 12.68
N ASP A 313 27.07 -8.68 11.61
CA ASP A 313 27.58 -7.57 10.80
C ASP A 313 26.43 -6.89 10.05
N SER A 314 26.30 -5.58 10.22
CA SER A 314 25.24 -4.72 9.68
C SER A 314 25.78 -3.55 8.86
N VAL A 315 27.10 -3.48 8.64
CA VAL A 315 27.75 -2.35 7.95
C VAL A 315 27.15 -2.09 6.57
N ASP A 316 26.90 -3.15 5.78
CA ASP A 316 26.40 -2.98 4.41
C ASP A 316 24.96 -2.48 4.37
N LEU A 317 24.13 -2.83 5.36
CA LEU A 317 22.76 -2.31 5.48
C LEU A 317 22.78 -0.84 5.91
N PHE A 318 23.57 -0.47 6.93
CA PHE A 318 23.69 0.93 7.33
C PHE A 318 24.27 1.80 6.22
N ARG A 319 25.24 1.28 5.46
CA ARG A 319 25.76 2.00 4.28
C ARG A 319 24.67 2.24 3.25
N LYS A 320 23.82 1.25 2.94
CA LYS A 320 22.69 1.44 2.03
C LYS A 320 21.74 2.54 2.50
N ALA A 321 21.47 2.62 3.80
CA ALA A 321 20.62 3.68 4.35
C ALA A 321 21.28 5.05 4.22
N SER A 322 22.55 5.18 4.60
CA SER A 322 23.32 6.42 4.51
C SER A 322 23.56 6.88 3.07
N ASP A 323 23.80 5.95 2.13
CA ASP A 323 23.95 6.28 0.71
C ASP A 323 22.62 6.75 0.08
N ALA A 324 21.48 6.20 0.54
CA ALA A 324 20.16 6.59 0.07
C ALA A 324 19.70 7.96 0.58
N ASP A 325 20.06 8.30 1.82
CA ASP A 325 19.86 9.66 2.38
C ASP A 325 21.11 10.11 3.14
N PRO A 326 22.06 10.72 2.45
CA PRO A 326 23.30 11.21 3.07
C PRO A 326 23.10 12.50 3.87
N SER A 327 21.90 13.04 3.96
CA SER A 327 21.60 14.25 4.74
C SER A 327 21.11 13.94 6.17
N ASP A 328 20.93 12.66 6.50
CA ASP A 328 20.46 12.21 7.81
C ASP A 328 21.63 11.83 8.73
N GLU A 329 21.80 12.56 9.83
CA GLU A 329 22.89 12.36 10.77
C GLU A 329 22.84 11.02 11.50
N ASP A 330 21.64 10.45 11.72
CA ASP A 330 21.49 9.19 12.44
C ASP A 330 22.00 8.00 11.63
N TYR A 331 21.88 8.03 10.30
CA TYR A 331 22.39 6.95 9.45
C TYR A 331 23.92 6.92 9.44
N HIS A 332 24.57 8.08 9.41
CA HIS A 332 26.03 8.20 9.54
C HIS A 332 26.51 7.72 10.93
N TYR A 333 25.79 8.13 11.99
CA TYR A 333 26.09 7.72 13.35
C TYR A 333 26.00 6.19 13.52
N ASN A 334 24.92 5.59 13.03
CA ASN A 334 24.71 4.14 13.11
C ASN A 334 25.76 3.36 12.30
N LEU A 335 26.11 3.84 11.10
CA LEU A 335 27.15 3.27 10.26
C LEU A 335 28.52 3.32 10.98
N ALA A 336 28.82 4.43 11.66
CA ALA A 336 30.06 4.57 12.42
C ALA A 336 30.16 3.54 13.55
N ILE A 337 29.08 3.31 14.31
CA ILE A 337 29.04 2.27 15.36
C ILE A 337 29.33 0.89 14.76
N ALA A 338 28.66 0.54 13.66
CA ALA A 338 28.84 -0.74 13.01
C ALA A 338 30.27 -0.94 12.48
N MET A 339 30.86 0.11 11.86
CA MET A 339 32.26 0.09 11.41
C MET A 339 33.24 -0.06 12.58
N PHE A 340 33.01 0.63 13.70
CA PHE A 340 33.83 0.49 14.90
C PHE A 340 33.74 -0.92 15.48
N ARG A 341 32.56 -1.54 15.55
CA ARG A 341 32.42 -2.94 15.98
C ARG A 341 33.16 -3.91 15.07
N ARG A 342 33.25 -3.61 13.77
CA ARG A 342 34.01 -4.41 12.82
C ARG A 342 35.51 -4.17 12.91
N GLY A 343 35.95 -3.04 13.51
CA GLY A 343 37.37 -2.65 13.66
C GLY A 343 37.83 -1.67 12.56
N ASP A 344 36.92 -1.15 11.74
CA ASP A 344 37.23 -0.06 10.80
C ASP A 344 37.14 1.30 11.51
N THR A 345 38.12 1.60 12.33
CA THR A 345 38.20 2.84 13.10
C THR A 345 38.31 4.09 12.19
N ALA A 346 39.02 3.96 11.07
CA ALA A 346 39.17 5.06 10.11
C ALA A 346 37.85 5.35 9.38
N GLY A 347 37.12 4.33 8.95
CA GLY A 347 35.78 4.45 8.40
C GLY A 347 34.82 5.05 9.42
N ALA A 348 34.79 4.50 10.64
CA ALA A 348 33.95 5.00 11.72
C ALA A 348 34.18 6.49 12.01
N THR A 349 35.44 6.93 12.03
CA THR A 349 35.77 8.36 12.27
C THR A 349 35.21 9.25 11.16
N ARG A 350 35.33 8.85 9.89
CA ARG A 350 34.77 9.64 8.78
C ARG A 350 33.25 9.77 8.87
N GLU A 351 32.56 8.68 9.25
CA GLU A 351 31.09 8.70 9.35
C GLU A 351 30.62 9.54 10.56
N VAL A 352 31.32 9.46 11.71
CA VAL A 352 31.00 10.33 12.86
C VAL A 352 31.25 11.80 12.51
N ASP A 353 32.35 12.12 11.81
CA ASP A 353 32.61 13.48 11.35
C ASP A 353 31.53 13.98 10.38
N ALA A 354 30.96 13.10 9.53
CA ALA A 354 29.83 13.41 8.68
C ALA A 354 28.58 13.70 9.51
N ALA A 355 28.25 12.86 10.48
CA ALA A 355 27.12 13.07 11.41
C ALA A 355 27.25 14.44 12.13
N LEU A 356 28.43 14.76 12.67
CA LEU A 356 28.68 16.01 13.37
C LEU A 356 28.69 17.25 12.47
N LYS A 357 28.99 17.11 11.18
CA LYS A 357 28.82 18.21 10.19
C LYS A 357 27.35 18.51 9.96
N LEU A 358 26.51 17.50 9.95
CA LEU A 358 25.06 17.65 9.82
C LEU A 358 24.44 18.21 11.10
N LYS A 359 24.91 17.73 12.28
CA LYS A 359 24.39 18.13 13.59
C LYS A 359 25.52 18.28 14.60
N ALA A 360 26.10 19.46 14.65
CA ALA A 360 27.25 19.77 15.52
C ALA A 360 26.95 19.64 17.03
N SER A 361 25.67 19.70 17.42
CA SER A 361 25.22 19.56 18.82
C SER A 361 24.93 18.12 19.24
N ASP A 362 25.29 17.11 18.44
CA ASP A 362 25.06 15.71 18.74
C ASP A 362 26.09 15.19 19.74
N ASN A 363 25.71 15.15 21.02
CA ASN A 363 26.59 14.74 22.11
C ASN A 363 27.02 13.29 21.97
N GLU A 364 26.14 12.37 21.57
CA GLU A 364 26.46 10.94 21.43
C GLU A 364 27.48 10.71 20.29
N ALA A 365 27.33 11.43 19.17
CA ALA A 365 28.30 11.40 18.08
C ALA A 365 29.66 12.02 18.53
N GLY A 366 29.62 13.10 19.32
CA GLY A 366 30.82 13.69 19.93
C GLY A 366 31.57 12.73 20.86
N GLU A 367 30.84 12.00 21.70
CA GLU A 367 31.43 10.99 22.60
C GLU A 367 32.03 9.83 21.79
N LEU A 368 31.33 9.35 20.76
CA LEU A 368 31.84 8.30 19.86
C LEU A 368 33.14 8.74 19.17
N LEU A 369 33.20 9.98 18.67
CA LEU A 369 34.42 10.53 18.07
C LEU A 369 35.57 10.62 19.09
N ALA A 370 35.26 11.06 20.31
CA ALA A 370 36.27 11.15 21.38
C ALA A 370 36.82 9.76 21.76
N GLN A 371 35.99 8.74 21.74
CA GLN A 371 36.43 7.35 21.99
C GLN A 371 37.29 6.81 20.83
N LEU A 372 36.85 7.04 19.56
CA LEU A 372 37.61 6.64 18.36
C LEU A 372 39.03 7.24 18.33
N LYS A 373 39.20 8.48 18.82
CA LYS A 373 40.49 9.16 18.88
C LYS A 373 41.45 8.56 19.95
N LYS A 374 40.93 7.81 20.92
CA LYS A 374 41.74 7.21 22.01
C LYS A 374 42.24 5.82 21.66
N VAL A 375 41.64 5.14 20.68
CA VAL A 375 41.96 3.75 20.38
C VAL A 375 42.87 3.64 19.15
N PRO A 376 43.78 2.63 19.12
CA PRO A 376 44.62 2.35 17.94
C PRO A 376 43.76 1.98 16.71
N ALA A 377 44.32 2.20 15.52
CA ALA A 377 43.70 1.75 14.27
C ALA A 377 43.44 0.23 14.29
N GLY A 378 42.29 -0.20 13.82
CA GLY A 378 41.89 -1.62 13.80
C GLY A 378 41.27 -2.13 15.11
N THR A 379 41.17 -1.27 16.13
CA THR A 379 40.50 -1.66 17.41
C THR A 379 39.02 -1.90 17.16
N LYS A 380 38.49 -3.00 17.67
CA LYS A 380 37.05 -3.29 17.68
C LYS A 380 36.43 -2.73 18.95
N LEU A 381 35.23 -2.14 18.81
CA LEU A 381 34.43 -1.73 19.96
C LEU A 381 34.15 -2.93 20.88
N ASN A 382 34.48 -2.81 22.16
CA ASN A 382 34.24 -3.82 23.16
C ASN A 382 33.88 -3.14 24.49
N ALA A 383 32.62 -3.19 24.88
CA ALA A 383 32.10 -2.55 26.08
C ALA A 383 32.90 -2.95 27.37
N ASP A 384 33.36 -4.20 27.48
CA ASP A 384 34.11 -4.69 28.65
C ASP A 384 35.50 -4.08 28.73
N LYS A 385 36.10 -3.70 27.60
CA LYS A 385 37.43 -3.07 27.53
C LYS A 385 37.40 -1.56 27.43
N ASP A 386 36.29 -0.99 27.02
CA ASP A 386 36.11 0.43 26.74
C ASP A 386 35.43 1.17 27.92
N ASN A 387 35.65 0.73 29.15
CA ASN A 387 35.07 1.30 30.38
C ASN A 387 33.52 1.39 30.34
N GLY A 388 32.90 0.39 29.76
CA GLY A 388 31.44 0.34 29.62
C GLY A 388 30.88 1.20 28.47
N PHE A 389 31.72 1.79 27.61
CA PHE A 389 31.26 2.55 26.46
C PHE A 389 30.54 1.63 25.44
N SER A 390 29.26 1.77 25.35
CA SER A 390 28.41 0.96 24.48
C SER A 390 27.37 1.85 23.77
N PRO A 391 27.78 2.51 22.68
CA PRO A 391 26.86 3.36 21.94
C PRO A 391 25.72 2.53 21.32
N LEU A 392 24.54 3.12 21.32
CA LEU A 392 23.33 2.46 20.81
C LEU A 392 22.94 3.06 19.48
N GLU A 393 22.65 2.18 18.53
CA GLU A 393 22.12 2.59 17.23
C GLU A 393 20.71 3.18 17.38
N ARG A 394 20.43 4.18 16.57
CA ARG A 394 19.17 4.92 16.53
C ARG A 394 18.20 4.25 15.58
N ILE A 395 17.01 3.92 16.09
CA ILE A 395 15.91 3.33 15.32
C ILE A 395 14.88 4.41 14.97
N ARG A 396 14.37 4.39 13.75
CA ARG A 396 13.26 5.26 13.32
C ARG A 396 11.93 4.67 13.75
N ARG A 397 11.11 5.49 14.43
CA ARG A 397 9.84 5.05 15.03
C ARG A 397 8.61 5.58 14.29
N ASN A 398 8.79 6.52 13.38
CA ASN A 398 7.69 7.15 12.66
C ASN A 398 7.50 6.45 11.31
N TYR A 399 6.30 5.94 11.08
CA TYR A 399 5.84 5.53 9.76
C TYR A 399 5.25 6.75 9.06
N SER A 400 5.80 7.13 7.93
CA SER A 400 5.26 8.20 7.10
C SER A 400 4.46 7.60 5.96
N GLU A 401 3.16 7.45 6.12
CA GLU A 401 2.28 6.92 5.07
C GLU A 401 2.43 7.71 3.77
N THR A 402 2.48 9.04 3.85
CA THR A 402 2.71 9.92 2.70
C THR A 402 4.07 9.68 2.06
N GLY A 403 5.14 9.55 2.85
CA GLY A 403 6.49 9.24 2.34
C GLY A 403 6.53 7.89 1.64
N PHE A 404 5.91 6.87 2.23
CA PHE A 404 5.80 5.54 1.62
C PHE A 404 5.02 5.56 0.30
N ARG A 405 3.90 6.27 0.21
CA ARG A 405 3.12 6.41 -1.03
C ARG A 405 3.87 7.17 -2.11
N GLN A 406 4.55 8.26 -1.75
CA GLN A 406 5.35 9.03 -2.71
C GLN A 406 6.50 8.19 -3.27
N ALA A 407 7.20 7.43 -2.44
CA ALA A 407 8.26 6.55 -2.88
C ALA A 407 7.73 5.40 -3.78
N ALA A 408 6.61 4.78 -3.42
CA ALA A 408 5.95 3.77 -4.25
C ALA A 408 5.58 4.36 -5.63
N PHE A 409 4.99 5.54 -5.65
CA PHE A 409 4.64 6.25 -6.88
C PHE A 409 5.87 6.57 -7.75
N GLN A 410 6.97 7.05 -7.15
CA GLN A 410 8.22 7.30 -7.89
C GLN A 410 8.80 6.02 -8.49
N LEU A 411 8.78 4.90 -7.75
CA LEU A 411 9.21 3.60 -8.26
C LEU A 411 8.36 3.13 -9.44
N GLU A 412 7.05 3.34 -9.38
CA GLU A 412 6.16 3.04 -10.50
C GLU A 412 6.44 3.90 -11.72
N GLN A 413 6.70 5.19 -11.56
CA GLN A 413 7.09 6.08 -12.68
C GLN A 413 8.40 5.64 -13.33
N VAL A 414 9.42 5.30 -12.53
CA VAL A 414 10.70 4.79 -13.04
C VAL A 414 10.47 3.48 -13.80
N ARG A 415 9.64 2.59 -13.26
CA ARG A 415 9.25 1.34 -13.93
C ARG A 415 8.53 1.60 -15.24
N ALA A 416 7.51 2.48 -15.25
CA ALA A 416 6.76 2.83 -16.45
C ALA A 416 7.67 3.42 -17.55
N THR A 417 8.61 4.28 -17.18
CA THR A 417 9.59 4.85 -18.11
C THR A 417 10.48 3.75 -18.71
N ARG A 418 10.96 2.82 -17.89
CA ARG A 418 11.75 1.66 -18.36
C ARG A 418 10.95 0.80 -19.33
N LEU A 419 9.70 0.49 -18.97
CA LEU A 419 8.82 -0.34 -19.80
C LEU A 419 8.49 0.32 -21.14
N ALA A 420 8.31 1.65 -21.16
CA ALA A 420 8.06 2.39 -22.40
C ALA A 420 9.18 2.26 -23.43
N MET A 421 10.41 1.99 -22.98
CA MET A 421 11.59 1.77 -23.86
C MET A 421 11.65 0.36 -24.47
N LEU A 422 10.85 -0.59 -23.97
CA LEU A 422 10.86 -1.98 -24.45
C LEU A 422 10.04 -2.14 -25.73
N PRO A 423 10.40 -3.11 -26.61
CA PRO A 423 9.54 -3.55 -27.70
C PRO A 423 8.16 -3.99 -27.19
N ALA A 424 7.11 -3.82 -28.02
CA ALA A 424 5.72 -4.06 -27.63
C ALA A 424 5.47 -5.42 -26.98
N ASP A 425 6.00 -6.51 -27.54
CA ASP A 425 5.82 -7.87 -27.01
C ASP A 425 6.55 -8.08 -25.67
N GLN A 426 7.76 -7.52 -25.52
CA GLN A 426 8.47 -7.57 -24.24
C GLN A 426 7.74 -6.75 -23.18
N ARG A 427 7.26 -5.58 -23.54
CA ARG A 427 6.45 -4.73 -22.66
C ARG A 427 5.15 -5.44 -22.22
N ALA A 428 4.46 -6.10 -23.15
CA ALA A 428 3.28 -6.91 -22.83
C ALA A 428 3.60 -8.06 -21.86
N THR A 429 4.76 -8.70 -22.02
CA THR A 429 5.21 -9.76 -21.11
C THR A 429 5.47 -9.23 -19.71
N GLU A 430 6.17 -8.10 -19.56
CA GLU A 430 6.46 -7.46 -18.28
C GLU A 430 5.17 -7.01 -17.59
N TYR A 431 4.25 -6.35 -18.31
CA TYR A 431 2.94 -5.99 -17.76
C TYR A 431 2.13 -7.22 -17.32
N THR A 432 2.15 -8.31 -18.11
CA THR A 432 1.46 -9.55 -17.76
C THR A 432 2.03 -10.16 -16.47
N GLN A 433 3.34 -10.16 -16.32
CA GLN A 433 4.01 -10.64 -15.11
C GLN A 433 3.61 -9.79 -13.89
N LEU A 434 3.65 -8.48 -14.03
CA LEU A 434 3.25 -7.54 -12.97
C LEU A 434 1.77 -7.70 -12.58
N GLY A 435 0.89 -7.89 -13.58
CA GLY A 435 -0.52 -8.20 -13.34
C GLY A 435 -0.72 -9.48 -12.54
N ARG A 436 0.06 -10.52 -12.80
CA ARG A 436 0.04 -11.77 -12.02
C ARG A 436 0.54 -11.58 -10.59
N GLU A 437 1.56 -10.75 -10.39
CA GLU A 437 2.06 -10.41 -9.06
C GLU A 437 0.98 -9.71 -8.25
N TYR A 438 0.36 -8.64 -8.79
CA TYR A 438 -0.75 -7.96 -8.13
C TYR A 438 -1.95 -8.88 -7.87
N LEU A 439 -2.31 -9.74 -8.82
CA LEU A 439 -3.39 -10.71 -8.64
C LEU A 439 -3.09 -11.69 -7.49
N SER A 440 -1.84 -12.14 -7.37
CA SER A 440 -1.42 -13.04 -6.27
C SER A 440 -1.45 -12.35 -4.90
N GLU A 441 -1.36 -11.03 -4.88
CA GLU A 441 -1.47 -10.19 -3.68
C GLU A 441 -2.92 -9.71 -3.41
N GLY A 442 -3.89 -10.12 -4.24
CA GLY A 442 -5.29 -9.71 -4.10
C GLY A 442 -5.59 -8.28 -4.56
N LEU A 443 -4.62 -7.63 -5.20
CA LEU A 443 -4.73 -6.26 -5.71
C LEU A 443 -5.42 -6.27 -7.09
N LEU A 444 -6.73 -6.57 -7.09
CA LEU A 444 -7.48 -6.82 -8.33
C LEU A 444 -7.53 -5.61 -9.29
N PRO A 445 -7.80 -4.37 -8.85
CA PRO A 445 -7.82 -3.21 -9.75
C PRO A 445 -6.45 -2.93 -10.38
N GLU A 446 -5.38 -3.09 -9.62
CA GLU A 446 -4.01 -2.93 -10.11
C GLU A 446 -3.65 -4.03 -11.11
N ALA A 447 -4.04 -5.27 -10.83
CA ALA A 447 -3.85 -6.40 -11.75
C ALA A 447 -4.60 -6.15 -13.06
N GLU A 448 -5.86 -5.64 -13.01
CA GLU A 448 -6.65 -5.31 -14.20
C GLU A 448 -5.94 -4.27 -15.07
N THR A 449 -5.45 -3.19 -14.45
CA THR A 449 -4.71 -2.15 -15.16
C THR A 449 -3.50 -2.73 -15.89
N GLN A 450 -2.71 -3.58 -15.24
CA GLN A 450 -1.52 -4.17 -15.86
C GLN A 450 -1.87 -5.14 -17.00
N PHE A 451 -2.91 -5.97 -16.86
CA PHE A 451 -3.33 -6.84 -17.95
C PHE A 451 -3.90 -6.04 -19.13
N GLN A 452 -4.63 -4.95 -18.87
CA GLN A 452 -5.11 -4.04 -19.94
C GLN A 452 -3.94 -3.37 -20.66
N ASP A 453 -2.91 -2.92 -19.94
CA ASP A 453 -1.73 -2.32 -20.55
C ASP A 453 -0.89 -3.36 -21.34
N ALA A 454 -0.86 -4.61 -20.88
CA ALA A 454 -0.31 -5.71 -21.65
C ALA A 454 -1.07 -5.91 -22.97
N LEU A 455 -2.39 -5.91 -22.95
CA LEU A 455 -3.25 -6.05 -24.14
C LEU A 455 -3.20 -4.83 -25.06
N LYS A 456 -3.05 -3.61 -24.52
CA LYS A 456 -2.77 -2.41 -25.32
C LYS A 456 -1.42 -2.51 -26.06
N ALA A 457 -0.40 -3.06 -25.40
CA ALA A 457 0.93 -3.26 -26.01
C ALA A 457 0.94 -4.39 -27.05
N SER A 458 0.27 -5.50 -26.76
CA SER A 458 0.15 -6.67 -27.64
C SER A 458 -1.26 -7.29 -27.53
N PRO A 459 -2.21 -6.90 -28.39
CA PRO A 459 -3.61 -7.38 -28.34
C PRO A 459 -3.77 -8.89 -28.50
N ASN A 460 -2.76 -9.57 -29.07
CA ASN A 460 -2.76 -11.00 -29.29
C ASN A 460 -1.94 -11.78 -28.23
N SER A 461 -1.71 -11.19 -27.06
CA SER A 461 -1.00 -11.86 -25.96
C SER A 461 -1.90 -12.90 -25.28
N ALA A 462 -1.71 -14.17 -25.61
CA ALA A 462 -2.42 -15.28 -24.96
C ALA A 462 -2.24 -15.28 -23.44
N ASP A 463 -1.04 -14.94 -22.96
CA ASP A 463 -0.73 -14.90 -21.52
C ASP A 463 -1.42 -13.74 -20.80
N ALA A 464 -1.61 -12.59 -21.46
CA ALA A 464 -2.35 -11.47 -20.90
C ALA A 464 -3.86 -11.77 -20.82
N HIS A 465 -4.44 -12.38 -21.85
CA HIS A 465 -5.83 -12.87 -21.82
C HIS A 465 -6.04 -13.96 -20.75
N ALA A 466 -5.08 -14.89 -20.57
CA ALA A 466 -5.15 -15.87 -19.49
C ALA A 466 -5.07 -15.22 -18.10
N GLY A 467 -4.25 -14.18 -17.93
CA GLY A 467 -4.18 -13.38 -16.70
C GLY A 467 -5.50 -12.63 -16.44
N MET A 468 -6.08 -12.02 -17.47
CA MET A 468 -7.39 -11.37 -17.39
C MET A 468 -8.50 -12.36 -17.04
N ALA A 469 -8.45 -13.60 -17.57
CA ALA A 469 -9.39 -14.65 -17.21
C ALA A 469 -9.32 -15.00 -15.72
N GLN A 470 -8.11 -15.13 -15.15
CA GLN A 470 -7.94 -15.37 -13.72
C GLN A 470 -8.46 -14.19 -12.88
N LEU A 471 -8.22 -12.98 -13.32
CA LEU A 471 -8.72 -11.78 -12.66
C LEU A 471 -10.25 -11.76 -12.65
N ARG A 472 -10.90 -12.01 -13.79
CA ARG A 472 -12.37 -12.05 -13.90
C ARG A 472 -12.97 -13.15 -13.01
N GLU A 473 -12.32 -14.31 -12.96
CA GLU A 473 -12.71 -15.36 -12.02
C GLU A 473 -12.61 -14.89 -10.56
N ALA A 474 -11.50 -14.29 -10.17
CA ALA A 474 -11.28 -13.77 -8.81
C ALA A 474 -12.25 -12.64 -8.43
N SER A 475 -12.67 -11.82 -9.39
CA SER A 475 -13.64 -10.73 -9.19
C SER A 475 -15.10 -11.18 -9.25
N GLY A 476 -15.37 -12.49 -9.44
CA GLY A 476 -16.73 -13.02 -9.47
C GLY A 476 -17.47 -12.78 -10.79
N ASP A 477 -16.73 -12.63 -11.90
CA ASP A 477 -17.26 -12.57 -13.26
C ASP A 477 -16.95 -13.86 -14.04
N PRO A 478 -17.73 -14.95 -13.85
CA PRO A 478 -17.49 -16.23 -14.52
C PRO A 478 -17.66 -16.16 -16.03
N ASN A 479 -18.51 -15.26 -16.56
CA ASN A 479 -18.74 -15.11 -17.99
C ASN A 479 -17.54 -14.45 -18.65
N GLY A 480 -17.11 -13.31 -18.14
CA GLY A 480 -15.90 -12.63 -18.61
C GLY A 480 -14.66 -13.51 -18.49
N ALA A 481 -14.54 -14.30 -17.41
CA ALA A 481 -13.46 -15.26 -17.23
C ALA A 481 -13.45 -16.34 -18.34
N ARG A 482 -14.62 -16.88 -18.72
CA ARG A 482 -14.74 -17.85 -19.82
C ARG A 482 -14.35 -17.25 -21.16
N ASP A 483 -14.78 -16.05 -21.43
CA ASP A 483 -14.53 -15.38 -22.71
C ASP A 483 -13.04 -15.08 -22.88
N GLU A 484 -12.39 -14.56 -21.85
CA GLU A 484 -10.97 -14.28 -21.84
C GLU A 484 -10.13 -15.58 -21.93
N ALA A 485 -10.54 -16.63 -21.20
CA ALA A 485 -9.85 -17.93 -21.26
C ALA A 485 -9.93 -18.56 -22.66
N LYS A 486 -11.11 -18.54 -23.30
CA LYS A 486 -11.29 -19.02 -24.67
C LYS A 486 -10.47 -18.19 -25.66
N THR A 487 -10.46 -16.88 -25.52
CA THR A 487 -9.64 -15.97 -26.35
C THR A 487 -8.16 -16.33 -26.25
N SER A 488 -7.66 -16.55 -25.04
CA SER A 488 -6.29 -17.04 -24.83
C SER A 488 -6.01 -18.33 -25.58
N LEU A 489 -6.89 -19.32 -25.47
CA LEU A 489 -6.72 -20.66 -26.08
C LEU A 489 -6.81 -20.65 -27.61
N ILE A 490 -7.58 -19.72 -28.21
CA ILE A 490 -7.59 -19.52 -29.66
C ILE A 490 -6.21 -19.07 -30.17
N MET A 491 -5.49 -18.27 -29.39
CA MET A 491 -4.16 -17.75 -29.76
C MET A 491 -3.09 -18.81 -29.56
N LYS A 492 -3.08 -19.43 -28.37
CA LYS A 492 -2.06 -20.43 -27.99
C LYS A 492 -2.55 -21.31 -26.87
N PRO A 493 -2.24 -22.64 -26.86
CA PRO A 493 -2.47 -23.48 -25.70
C PRO A 493 -1.87 -22.87 -24.43
N ASN A 494 -2.67 -22.73 -23.38
CA ASN A 494 -2.29 -22.03 -22.15
C ASN A 494 -2.84 -22.75 -20.91
N VAL A 495 -1.94 -23.19 -20.04
CA VAL A 495 -2.31 -23.93 -18.81
C VAL A 495 -3.21 -23.11 -17.91
N VAL A 496 -2.94 -21.81 -17.76
CA VAL A 496 -3.69 -20.91 -16.89
C VAL A 496 -5.14 -20.79 -17.37
N ALA A 497 -5.35 -20.57 -18.67
CA ALA A 497 -6.69 -20.48 -19.27
C ALA A 497 -7.47 -21.79 -19.12
N LEU A 498 -6.82 -22.94 -19.36
CA LEU A 498 -7.44 -24.26 -19.15
C LEU A 498 -7.87 -24.46 -17.69
N LEU A 499 -7.06 -24.05 -16.72
CA LEU A 499 -7.39 -24.19 -15.31
C LEU A 499 -8.52 -23.26 -14.86
N VAL A 500 -8.64 -22.07 -15.45
CA VAL A 500 -9.81 -21.19 -15.23
C VAL A 500 -11.07 -21.89 -15.72
N LEU A 501 -11.09 -22.37 -16.96
CA LEU A 501 -12.25 -23.08 -17.50
C LEU A 501 -12.59 -24.32 -16.67
N ALA A 502 -11.60 -25.12 -16.28
CA ALA A 502 -11.78 -26.32 -15.46
C ALA A 502 -12.44 -26.02 -14.11
N ARG A 503 -12.05 -24.92 -13.44
CA ARG A 503 -12.68 -24.51 -12.17
C ARG A 503 -14.11 -24.02 -12.37
N LEU A 504 -14.36 -23.24 -13.42
CA LEU A 504 -15.69 -22.76 -13.75
C LEU A 504 -16.64 -23.90 -14.13
N ASP A 505 -16.17 -24.88 -14.90
CA ASP A 505 -16.99 -26.04 -15.27
C ASP A 505 -17.20 -27.00 -14.08
N LEU A 506 -16.23 -27.07 -13.18
CA LEU A 506 -16.40 -27.79 -11.91
C LEU A 506 -17.45 -27.13 -11.00
N ALA A 507 -17.50 -25.78 -10.95
CA ALA A 507 -18.52 -25.02 -10.23
C ALA A 507 -19.91 -25.21 -10.84
N ASP A 508 -20.01 -25.26 -12.17
CA ASP A 508 -21.23 -25.52 -12.93
C ASP A 508 -21.64 -27.01 -12.94
N LYS A 509 -20.91 -27.89 -12.21
CA LYS A 509 -21.12 -29.34 -12.16
C LYS A 509 -20.91 -30.04 -13.51
N LYS A 510 -20.22 -29.47 -14.45
CA LYS A 510 -19.86 -30.03 -15.75
C LYS A 510 -18.55 -30.84 -15.63
N LEU A 511 -18.61 -31.95 -14.92
CA LEU A 511 -17.43 -32.75 -14.56
C LEU A 511 -16.66 -33.27 -15.77
N GLY A 512 -17.36 -33.58 -16.89
CA GLY A 512 -16.76 -34.09 -18.12
C GLY A 512 -15.87 -33.06 -18.81
N GLU A 513 -16.36 -31.81 -18.98
CA GLU A 513 -15.62 -30.68 -19.55
C GLU A 513 -14.44 -30.34 -18.67
N SER A 514 -14.63 -30.17 -17.37
CA SER A 514 -13.55 -29.91 -16.41
C SER A 514 -12.44 -30.98 -16.49
N ALA A 515 -12.81 -32.27 -16.60
CA ALA A 515 -11.82 -33.35 -16.74
C ALA A 515 -11.01 -33.27 -18.05
N GLN A 516 -11.62 -32.83 -19.16
CA GLN A 516 -10.94 -32.65 -20.44
C GLN A 516 -9.93 -31.51 -20.36
N GLU A 517 -10.30 -30.37 -19.78
CA GLU A 517 -9.44 -29.20 -19.62
C GLU A 517 -8.25 -29.48 -18.69
N ILE A 518 -8.49 -30.19 -17.57
CA ILE A 518 -7.41 -30.66 -16.69
C ILE A 518 -6.47 -31.60 -17.42
N THR A 519 -7.00 -32.51 -18.25
CA THR A 519 -6.18 -33.42 -19.05
C THR A 519 -5.28 -32.64 -20.00
N GLN A 520 -5.84 -31.66 -20.72
CA GLN A 520 -5.05 -30.78 -21.62
C GLN A 520 -4.01 -29.96 -20.84
N ALA A 521 -4.37 -29.42 -19.67
CA ALA A 521 -3.43 -28.68 -18.83
C ALA A 521 -2.25 -29.57 -18.40
N LEU A 522 -2.50 -30.82 -17.99
CA LEU A 522 -1.45 -31.78 -17.62
C LEU A 522 -0.64 -32.30 -18.81
N GLN A 523 -1.17 -32.28 -20.04
CA GLN A 523 -0.39 -32.54 -21.24
C GLN A 523 0.60 -31.42 -21.54
N LEU A 524 0.24 -30.16 -21.26
CA LEU A 524 1.12 -29.01 -21.42
C LEU A 524 2.15 -28.90 -20.29
N ASP A 525 1.73 -29.14 -19.04
CA ASP A 525 2.58 -29.12 -17.86
C ASP A 525 2.21 -30.27 -16.90
N PRO A 526 2.87 -31.45 -17.05
CA PRO A 526 2.57 -32.64 -16.23
C PRO A 526 2.82 -32.48 -14.73
N LYS A 527 3.59 -31.46 -14.33
CA LYS A 527 3.95 -31.19 -12.93
C LYS A 527 3.16 -30.04 -12.32
N ASN A 528 2.19 -29.48 -13.02
CA ASN A 528 1.41 -28.36 -12.54
C ASN A 528 0.63 -28.72 -11.29
N ALA A 529 0.98 -28.11 -10.15
CA ALA A 529 0.39 -28.41 -8.86
C ALA A 529 -1.12 -28.15 -8.81
N SER A 530 -1.59 -27.06 -9.44
CA SER A 530 -3.01 -26.70 -9.49
C SER A 530 -3.82 -27.67 -10.34
N ALA A 531 -3.27 -28.11 -11.48
CA ALA A 531 -3.91 -29.12 -12.32
C ALA A 531 -4.02 -30.48 -11.60
N ILE A 532 -2.96 -30.88 -10.89
CA ILE A 532 -2.94 -32.11 -10.08
C ILE A 532 -3.98 -32.03 -8.95
N ALA A 533 -4.05 -30.90 -8.25
CA ALA A 533 -5.04 -30.69 -7.20
C ALA A 533 -6.49 -30.78 -7.74
N LEU A 534 -6.78 -30.09 -8.85
CA LEU A 534 -8.10 -30.14 -9.50
C LEU A 534 -8.44 -31.56 -10.00
N LYS A 535 -7.47 -32.30 -10.55
CA LYS A 535 -7.64 -33.71 -10.94
C LYS A 535 -8.15 -34.55 -9.78
N LEU A 536 -7.55 -34.42 -8.60
CA LEU A 536 -7.98 -35.15 -7.40
C LEU A 536 -9.43 -34.81 -7.01
N VAL A 537 -9.80 -33.52 -7.06
CA VAL A 537 -11.16 -33.07 -6.74
C VAL A 537 -12.19 -33.63 -7.72
N VAL A 538 -11.90 -33.64 -9.02
CA VAL A 538 -12.78 -34.17 -10.06
C VAL A 538 -12.92 -35.70 -9.93
N GLN A 539 -11.82 -36.40 -9.63
CA GLN A 539 -11.83 -37.84 -9.40
C GLN A 539 -12.66 -38.23 -8.16
N GLN A 540 -12.55 -37.46 -7.06
CA GLN A 540 -13.39 -37.68 -5.86
C GLN A 540 -14.89 -37.49 -6.15
N ARG A 541 -15.23 -36.67 -7.16
CA ARG A 541 -16.63 -36.51 -7.62
C ARG A 541 -17.08 -37.53 -8.66
N GLY A 542 -16.27 -38.57 -8.92
CA GLY A 542 -16.62 -39.70 -9.74
C GLY A 542 -16.30 -39.59 -11.24
N GLN A 543 -15.56 -38.55 -11.66
CA GLN A 543 -15.15 -38.38 -13.06
C GLN A 543 -13.67 -38.73 -13.26
N THR A 544 -13.36 -39.53 -14.27
CA THR A 544 -11.97 -39.89 -14.62
C THR A 544 -11.28 -38.76 -15.35
N VAL A 545 -10.06 -38.40 -14.93
CA VAL A 545 -9.14 -37.50 -15.62
C VAL A 545 -7.98 -38.34 -16.18
N ARG A 546 -7.84 -38.42 -17.48
CA ARG A 546 -6.87 -39.25 -18.21
C ARG A 546 -5.47 -38.61 -18.23
#